data_a7bda9b1466d69a41be6c3ea1cad46e1
#
_entry.id   a7bda9b1466d69a41be6c3ea1cad46e1
#
_cell.length_a   1.000
_cell.length_b   1.000
_cell.length_c   1.000
_cell.angle_alpha   90.00
_cell.angle_beta   90.00
_cell.angle_gamma   90.00
#
_symmetry.space_group_name_H-M   'P 1'
#
loop_
_entity.id
_entity.type
_entity.pdbx_description
1 polymer ?
#
loop_
_entity_poly.entity_id
_entity_poly.type
_entity_poly.pdbx_seq_one_letter_code
_entity_poly.pdbx_strand_id
1 'polypeptide(L)' 'MYDVTIVMTIGKVFRFQTDEESKPNEYQFRHENNQLFWIPVGDDGIYLNPMHIVSAEFRVINKQNN' A
#
# COMPACT_ATOMS: atom_id res chain seq x y z
N MET A 1 -11.69 3.33 -4.89
CA MET A 1 -10.28 3.41 -5.32
C MET A 1 -9.45 4.10 -4.25
N TYR A 2 -8.25 3.64 -4.06
CA TYR A 2 -7.32 4.24 -3.11
C TYR A 2 -6.06 4.71 -3.80
N ASP A 3 -5.56 5.85 -3.36
CA ASP A 3 -4.24 6.33 -3.70
C ASP A 3 -3.34 5.97 -2.52
N VAL A 4 -2.36 5.10 -2.75
CA VAL A 4 -1.56 4.50 -1.68
C VAL A 4 -0.14 5.06 -1.71
N THR A 5 0.34 5.49 -0.54
CA THR A 5 1.71 5.96 -0.38
C THR A 5 2.35 5.18 0.77
N ILE A 6 3.44 4.50 0.46
CA ILE A 6 4.18 3.71 1.45
C ILE A 6 5.59 4.26 1.57
N VAL A 7 5.97 4.61 2.79
CA VAL A 7 7.30 5.15 3.09
C VAL A 7 8.09 4.10 3.86
N MET A 8 9.28 3.79 3.36
CA MET A 8 10.16 2.80 3.97
C MET A 8 11.19 3.45 4.88
N THR A 9 11.75 2.66 5.80
CA THR A 9 12.74 3.16 6.77
C THR A 9 13.97 3.78 6.12
N ILE A 10 14.32 3.33 4.90
CA ILE A 10 15.47 3.87 4.17
C ILE A 10 15.11 5.14 3.40
N GLY A 11 13.90 5.67 3.58
CA GLY A 11 13.46 6.86 2.88
C GLY A 11 12.86 6.60 1.51
N LYS A 12 12.79 5.35 1.07
CA LYS A 12 12.19 5.00 -0.21
C LYS A 12 10.68 5.12 -0.12
N VAL A 13 10.07 5.68 -1.17
CA VAL A 13 8.62 5.91 -1.22
C VAL A 13 8.04 5.16 -2.41
N PHE A 14 6.96 4.44 -2.17
CA PHE A 14 6.20 3.77 -3.22
C PHE A 14 4.81 4.37 -3.29
N ARG A 15 4.34 4.63 -4.51
CA ARG A 15 3.00 5.15 -4.75
C ARG A 15 2.32 4.33 -5.82
N PHE A 16 1.07 3.98 -5.57
CA PHE A 16 0.27 3.25 -6.54
C PHE A 16 -1.21 3.48 -6.25
N GLN A 17 -2.06 3.05 -7.18
CA GLN A 17 -3.51 3.10 -6.99
C GLN A 17 -4.06 1.70 -7.01
N THR A 18 -5.12 1.48 -6.26
CA THR A 18 -5.78 0.18 -6.22
C THR A 18 -7.29 0.35 -6.11
N ASP A 19 -8.02 -0.52 -6.79
CA ASP A 19 -9.47 -0.60 -6.70
C ASP A 19 -9.92 -1.57 -5.62
N GLU A 20 -9.00 -2.29 -5.00
CA GLU A 20 -9.34 -3.30 -4.01
C GLU A 20 -9.82 -2.65 -2.72
N GLU A 21 -11.11 -2.78 -2.44
CA GLU A 21 -11.70 -2.24 -1.22
C GLU A 21 -11.10 -2.85 0.05
N SER A 22 -10.64 -4.08 -0.05
CA SER A 22 -10.06 -4.80 1.09
C SER A 22 -8.59 -4.49 1.32
N LYS A 23 -7.95 -3.68 0.46
CA LYS A 23 -6.51 -3.46 0.51
C LYS A 23 -6.03 -2.89 1.85
N PRO A 24 -6.70 -1.86 2.41
CA PRO A 24 -6.27 -1.34 3.71
C PRO A 24 -6.35 -2.38 4.83
N ASN A 25 -7.42 -3.19 4.84
CA ASN A 25 -7.58 -4.22 5.85
C ASN A 25 -6.55 -5.33 5.67
N GLU A 26 -6.25 -5.68 4.42
CA GLU A 26 -5.22 -6.67 4.13
C GLU A 26 -3.86 -6.20 4.63
N TYR A 27 -3.53 -4.94 4.37
CA TYR A 27 -2.28 -4.37 4.85
C TYR A 27 -2.20 -4.42 6.37
N GLN A 28 -3.26 -4.00 7.05
CA GLN A 28 -3.29 -3.99 8.50
C GLN A 28 -3.08 -5.41 9.06
N PHE A 29 -3.78 -6.39 8.49
CA PHE A 29 -3.64 -7.79 8.92
C PHE A 29 -2.21 -8.27 8.76
N ARG A 30 -1.61 -8.02 7.60
CA ARG A 30 -0.23 -8.46 7.34
C ARG A 30 0.77 -7.74 8.22
N HIS A 31 0.54 -6.46 8.47
CA HIS A 31 1.39 -5.69 9.37
C HIS A 31 1.36 -6.26 10.79
N GLU A 32 0.17 -6.54 11.30
CA GLU A 32 -0.01 -7.07 12.65
C GLU A 32 0.58 -8.48 12.78
N ASN A 33 0.58 -9.25 11.69
CA ASN A 33 1.08 -10.63 11.68
C ASN A 33 2.47 -10.75 11.09
N ASN A 34 3.13 -9.62 10.85
CA ASN A 34 4.50 -9.57 10.34
C ASN A 34 4.66 -10.37 9.04
N GLN A 35 3.70 -10.23 8.14
CA GLN A 35 3.70 -10.90 6.85
C GLN A 35 4.05 -9.94 5.73
N LEU A 36 4.71 -10.45 4.70
CA LEU A 36 5.06 -9.64 3.54
C LEU A 36 3.80 -9.10 2.87
N PHE A 37 3.89 -7.87 2.42
CA PHE A 37 2.79 -7.18 1.75
C PHE A 37 3.19 -6.86 0.32
N TRP A 38 2.43 -7.40 -0.66
CA TRP A 38 2.73 -7.20 -2.07
C TRP A 38 2.14 -5.89 -2.58
N ILE A 39 2.94 -5.15 -3.35
CA ILE A 39 2.46 -3.95 -4.04
C ILE A 39 2.87 -3.99 -5.50
N PRO A 40 2.08 -3.37 -6.38
CA PRO A 40 2.46 -3.27 -7.79
C PRO A 40 3.52 -2.18 -7.98
N VAL A 41 4.47 -2.45 -8.86
CA VAL A 41 5.49 -1.48 -9.26
C VAL A 41 5.59 -1.57 -10.78
N GLY A 42 4.97 -0.62 -11.48
CA GLY A 42 4.87 -0.71 -12.93
C GLY A 42 4.12 -1.98 -13.35
N ASP A 43 4.72 -2.78 -14.22
CA ASP A 43 4.16 -4.05 -14.65
C ASP A 43 4.56 -5.20 -13.74
N ASP A 44 5.42 -4.93 -12.78
CA ASP A 44 5.91 -5.92 -11.83
C ASP A 44 5.28 -5.69 -10.47
N GLY A 45 5.80 -6.37 -9.47
CA GLY A 45 5.38 -6.16 -8.10
C GLY A 45 6.53 -6.48 -7.17
N ILE A 46 6.45 -5.99 -5.95
CA ILE A 46 7.43 -6.32 -4.93
C ILE A 46 6.71 -6.67 -3.63
N TYR A 47 7.40 -7.44 -2.80
CA TYR A 47 6.94 -7.74 -1.46
C TYR A 47 7.68 -6.83 -0.48
N LEU A 48 6.93 -6.15 0.36
CA LEU A 48 7.48 -5.28 1.39
C LEU A 48 7.41 -5.97 2.74
N ASN A 49 8.49 -5.86 3.51
CA ASN A 49 8.48 -6.33 4.89
C ASN A 49 7.86 -5.22 5.76
N PRO A 50 6.75 -5.51 6.47
CA PRO A 50 6.10 -4.49 7.30
C PRO A 50 7.02 -3.88 8.35
N MET A 51 8.02 -4.61 8.82
CA MET A 51 8.97 -4.07 9.80
C MET A 51 9.77 -2.89 9.27
N HIS A 52 9.88 -2.77 7.96
CA HIS A 52 10.63 -1.69 7.32
C HIS A 52 9.73 -0.59 6.78
N ILE A 53 8.45 -0.63 7.06
CA ILE A 53 7.50 0.39 6.64
C ILE A 53 7.32 1.40 7.76
N VAL A 54 7.65 2.66 7.48
CA VAL A 54 7.44 3.76 8.42
C VAL A 54 5.97 4.17 8.43
N SER A 55 5.39 4.29 7.25
CA SER A 55 3.98 4.67 7.13
C SER A 55 3.38 4.10 5.86
N ALA A 56 2.09 3.82 5.91
CA ALA A 56 1.31 3.42 4.76
C ALA A 56 0.02 4.22 4.79
N GLU A 57 -0.18 5.07 3.80
CA GLU A 57 -1.35 5.93 3.72
C GLU A 57 -2.25 5.44 2.59
N PHE A 58 -3.51 5.18 2.92
CA PHE A 58 -4.52 4.80 1.96
C PHE A 58 -5.54 5.92 1.89
N ARG A 59 -5.48 6.71 0.81
CA ARG A 59 -6.37 7.85 0.63
C ARG A 59 -7.47 7.47 -0.34
N VAL A 60 -8.70 7.64 0.08
CA VAL A 60 -9.85 7.37 -0.77
C VAL A 60 -9.90 8.41 -1.89
N ILE A 61 -10.01 7.92 -3.13
CA ILE A 61 -10.21 8.78 -4.28
C ILE A 61 -11.65 8.66 -4.71
N ASN A 62 -12.38 9.76 -4.63
CA ASN A 62 -13.76 9.78 -5.11
C ASN A 62 -13.75 10.05 -6.60
N LYS A 63 -14.22 9.08 -7.38
CA LYS A 63 -14.43 9.31 -8.79
C LYS A 63 -15.64 10.22 -8.94
N GLN A 64 -15.39 11.42 -9.35
CA GLN A 64 -16.46 12.33 -9.68
C GLN A 64 -16.94 12.02 -11.09
N ASN A 65 -18.14 11.51 -11.18
CA ASN A 65 -18.77 11.24 -12.47
C ASN A 65 -19.55 12.48 -12.89
N ASN A 66 -18.85 13.41 -13.41
CA ASN A 66 -19.52 14.61 -13.91
C ASN A 66 -19.42 14.66 -15.42
#